data_25fb1adf45d6f20803a0c83b6f942aa8
#
_entry.id   25fb1adf45d6f20803a0c83b6f942aa8
#
_cell.length_a   1.000
_cell.length_b   1.000
_cell.length_c   1.000
_cell.angle_alpha   90.00
_cell.angle_beta   90.00
_cell.angle_gamma   90.00
#
_symmetry.space_group_name_H-M   'P 1'
#
loop_
_entity.id
_entity.type
_entity.pdbx_description
1 polymer ?
#
loop_
_entity_poly.entity_id
_entity_poly.type
_entity_poly.pdbx_seq_one_letter_code
_entity_poly.pdbx_strand_id
1 'polypeptide(L)'
;MNRIRWAQIKAVIRLEFKKTLFARRGLWIYVLALLPVLLFIAFAFAVGNRQHRSERFARHGEKRVAYQDLASIKPGMTKDEVILILGKPPISEHRVEERPMVGAPSIKIVHEDYRYSDGRNDLDVGLANGKVVSLNLTTYDNPGQDSVMFAGVFQFFFLRLAVFFGCLGIFMNLFRGEILDRSLHFYFLAPIRRDVLMAGKFLAGLLATCTIFVTSEILQTCAFLWHFTASEQYLYLYHNHGLEYAAIYAGVTVLACVGYGAFFLVAGMLFRNPIVPAAVALIWEAINPFLPNILKQFSIIYYLKSLCPVEIPVAPGTPPFFALLISSAEPISAPLAILGVLMVAGIAIYVSGLQVRRLEVNYTSE
;
A
#
# COMPACT_ATOMS: atom_id res chain seq x y z
N MET A 1 -1.18 -4.16 44.90
CA MET A 1 0.01 -4.27 44.03
C MET A 1 -0.29 -3.97 42.56
N ASN A 2 -1.40 -4.41 41.96
CA ASN A 2 -1.73 -4.13 40.54
C ASN A 2 -2.02 -2.66 40.23
N ARG A 3 -2.71 -1.90 41.09
CA ARG A 3 -3.04 -0.48 40.86
C ARG A 3 -1.80 0.41 40.69
N ILE A 4 -0.76 0.19 41.51
CA ILE A 4 0.49 0.98 41.44
C ILE A 4 1.22 0.70 40.12
N ARG A 5 1.29 -0.56 39.68
CA ARG A 5 1.92 -0.93 38.39
C ARG A 5 1.20 -0.28 37.20
N TRP A 6 -0.13 -0.29 37.20
CA TRP A 6 -0.92 0.37 36.15
C TRP A 6 -0.72 1.89 36.13
N ALA A 7 -0.63 2.54 37.29
CA ALA A 7 -0.32 3.96 37.37
C ALA A 7 1.07 4.27 36.79
N GLN A 8 2.07 3.43 37.11
CA GLN A 8 3.43 3.56 36.57
C GLN A 8 3.45 3.37 35.03
N ILE A 9 2.79 2.33 34.51
CA ILE A 9 2.66 2.10 33.06
C ILE A 9 2.03 3.31 32.37
N LYS A 10 0.92 3.81 32.91
CA LYS A 10 0.22 4.98 32.35
C LYS A 10 1.09 6.24 32.34
N ALA A 11 1.87 6.46 33.39
CA ALA A 11 2.81 7.59 33.47
C ALA A 11 3.91 7.48 32.38
N VAL A 12 4.51 6.28 32.23
CA VAL A 12 5.51 6.01 31.17
C VAL A 12 4.91 6.19 29.80
N ILE A 13 3.70 5.63 29.53
CA ILE A 13 3.03 5.79 28.26
C ILE A 13 2.82 7.27 27.92
N ARG A 14 2.28 8.06 28.86
CA ARG A 14 2.00 9.48 28.62
C ARG A 14 3.26 10.28 28.28
N LEU A 15 4.35 10.00 28.97
CA LEU A 15 5.63 10.68 28.75
C LEU A 15 6.26 10.27 27.41
N GLU A 16 6.37 8.97 27.16
CA GLU A 16 7.00 8.44 25.96
C GLU A 16 6.19 8.71 24.69
N PHE A 17 4.86 8.63 24.76
CA PHE A 17 3.97 8.92 23.63
C PHE A 17 4.15 10.36 23.14
N LYS A 18 4.15 11.34 24.06
CA LYS A 18 4.37 12.73 23.70
C LYS A 18 5.79 12.95 23.14
N LYS A 19 6.80 12.33 23.75
CA LYS A 19 8.19 12.39 23.30
C LYS A 19 8.33 11.81 21.88
N THR A 20 7.69 10.68 21.59
CA THR A 20 7.78 9.99 20.31
C THR A 20 7.08 10.74 19.19
N LEU A 21 5.85 11.24 19.42
CA LEU A 21 5.10 11.99 18.40
C LEU A 21 5.75 13.32 18.03
N PHE A 22 6.33 14.04 18.98
CA PHE A 22 6.89 15.37 18.74
C PHE A 22 8.41 15.39 18.55
N ALA A 23 9.04 14.22 18.42
CA ALA A 23 10.48 14.14 18.20
C ALA A 23 10.84 14.66 16.80
N ARG A 24 11.64 15.73 16.72
CA ARG A 24 12.13 16.26 15.44
C ARG A 24 12.89 15.22 14.60
N ARG A 25 13.56 14.28 15.25
CA ARG A 25 14.26 13.15 14.57
C ARG A 25 13.32 12.17 13.91
N GLY A 26 12.01 12.18 14.22
CA GLY A 26 10.97 11.31 13.64
C GLY A 26 10.18 11.92 12.49
N LEU A 27 10.48 13.15 12.04
CA LEU A 27 9.72 13.81 10.96
C LEU A 27 9.66 13.00 9.67
N TRP A 28 10.71 12.27 9.35
CA TRP A 28 10.74 11.38 8.17
C TRP A 28 9.68 10.26 8.22
N ILE A 29 9.25 9.83 9.42
CA ILE A 29 8.19 8.83 9.60
C ILE A 29 6.86 9.39 9.10
N TYR A 30 6.57 10.67 9.41
CA TYR A 30 5.37 11.35 8.89
C TYR A 30 5.42 11.52 7.37
N VAL A 31 6.60 11.82 6.82
CA VAL A 31 6.78 11.89 5.37
C VAL A 31 6.48 10.54 4.73
N LEU A 32 7.02 9.44 5.26
CA LEU A 32 6.73 8.09 4.77
C LEU A 32 5.25 7.72 4.90
N ALA A 33 4.62 8.08 6.02
CA ALA A 33 3.21 7.82 6.25
C ALA A 33 2.31 8.61 5.29
N LEU A 34 2.64 9.86 5.00
CA LEU A 34 1.84 10.75 4.14
C LEU A 34 2.10 10.55 2.64
N LEU A 35 3.21 9.93 2.26
CA LEU A 35 3.57 9.76 0.84
C LEU A 35 2.50 9.00 0.04
N PRO A 36 1.91 7.88 0.51
CA PRO A 36 0.81 7.22 -0.21
C PRO A 36 -0.44 8.10 -0.28
N VAL A 37 -0.73 8.90 0.76
CA VAL A 37 -1.85 9.86 0.74
C VAL A 37 -1.67 10.85 -0.39
N LEU A 38 -0.47 11.45 -0.51
CA LEU A 38 -0.12 12.38 -1.58
C LEU A 38 -0.21 11.72 -2.97
N LEU A 39 0.18 10.44 -3.06
CA LEU A 39 0.06 9.66 -4.29
C LEU A 39 -1.40 9.52 -4.72
N PHE A 40 -2.32 9.18 -3.80
CA PHE A 40 -3.75 9.08 -4.11
C PHE A 40 -4.39 10.43 -4.41
N ILE A 41 -3.97 11.50 -3.75
CA ILE A 41 -4.40 12.86 -4.09
C ILE A 41 -3.95 13.22 -5.52
N ALA A 42 -2.68 12.97 -5.85
CA ALA A 42 -2.16 13.21 -7.19
C ALA A 42 -2.88 12.36 -8.26
N PHE A 43 -3.19 11.10 -7.94
CA PHE A 43 -3.99 10.22 -8.79
C PHE A 43 -5.39 10.78 -9.01
N ALA A 44 -6.10 11.20 -7.95
CA ALA A 44 -7.42 11.80 -8.05
C ALA A 44 -7.43 13.07 -8.94
N PHE A 45 -6.42 13.93 -8.81
CA PHE A 45 -6.25 15.08 -9.71
C PHE A 45 -5.98 14.67 -11.16
N ALA A 46 -5.16 13.63 -11.38
CA ALA A 46 -4.86 13.15 -12.73
C ALA A 46 -6.10 12.55 -13.39
N VAL A 47 -6.91 11.77 -12.67
CA VAL A 47 -8.18 11.20 -13.15
C VAL A 47 -9.17 12.34 -13.42
N GLY A 48 -9.37 13.27 -12.50
CA GLY A 48 -10.27 14.40 -12.69
C GLY A 48 -9.89 15.26 -13.90
N ASN A 49 -8.59 15.52 -14.13
CA ASN A 49 -8.14 16.22 -15.34
C ASN A 49 -8.40 15.43 -16.63
N ARG A 50 -8.31 14.11 -16.60
CA ARG A 50 -8.65 13.25 -17.76
C ARG A 50 -10.14 13.28 -18.04
N GLN A 51 -10.99 13.16 -17.01
CA GLN A 51 -12.45 13.26 -17.13
C GLN A 51 -12.88 14.61 -17.74
N HIS A 52 -12.33 15.71 -17.26
CA HIS A 52 -12.63 17.03 -17.85
C HIS A 52 -12.19 17.14 -19.32
N ARG A 53 -11.10 16.49 -19.73
CA ARG A 53 -10.72 16.42 -21.14
C ARG A 53 -11.69 15.57 -21.94
N SER A 54 -12.04 14.39 -21.43
CA SER A 54 -13.00 13.45 -22.02
C SER A 54 -14.38 14.11 -22.22
N GLU A 55 -14.89 14.83 -21.22
CA GLU A 55 -16.13 15.61 -21.35
C GLU A 55 -16.06 16.70 -22.42
N ARG A 56 -14.92 17.38 -22.55
CA ARG A 56 -14.72 18.37 -23.63
C ARG A 56 -14.75 17.70 -25.00
N PHE A 57 -14.12 16.55 -25.16
CA PHE A 57 -14.16 15.78 -26.41
C PHE A 57 -15.58 15.30 -26.74
N ALA A 58 -16.31 14.77 -25.76
CA ALA A 58 -17.69 14.36 -25.92
C ALA A 58 -18.60 15.50 -26.40
N ARG A 59 -18.32 16.75 -25.99
CA ARG A 59 -19.07 17.96 -26.43
C ARG A 59 -18.72 18.39 -27.86
N HIS A 60 -17.55 18.05 -28.39
CA HIS A 60 -17.10 18.43 -29.74
C HIS A 60 -17.40 17.35 -30.79
N GLY A 61 -17.89 16.18 -30.39
CA GLY A 61 -18.34 15.13 -31.33
C GLY A 61 -19.63 15.52 -32.04
N GLU A 62 -19.77 15.13 -33.34
CA GLU A 62 -20.99 15.35 -34.10
C GLU A 62 -22.21 14.64 -33.49
N LYS A 63 -21.99 13.52 -32.78
CA LYS A 63 -23.01 12.70 -32.13
C LYS A 63 -22.67 12.46 -30.67
N ARG A 64 -23.64 12.58 -29.76
CA ARG A 64 -23.46 12.10 -28.38
C ARG A 64 -23.48 10.57 -28.43
N VAL A 65 -22.37 9.98 -28.05
CA VAL A 65 -22.18 8.52 -28.02
C VAL A 65 -22.58 8.04 -26.65
N ALA A 66 -23.40 6.98 -26.57
CA ALA A 66 -23.75 6.33 -25.31
C ALA A 66 -22.78 5.16 -25.03
N TYR A 67 -22.64 4.78 -23.75
CA TYR A 67 -21.79 3.64 -23.35
C TYR A 67 -22.16 2.35 -24.13
N GLN A 68 -23.44 2.11 -24.38
CA GLN A 68 -23.91 0.94 -25.13
C GLN A 68 -23.38 0.93 -26.57
N ASP A 69 -23.29 2.10 -27.20
CA ASP A 69 -22.76 2.25 -28.55
C ASP A 69 -21.25 1.97 -28.56
N LEU A 70 -20.49 2.49 -27.55
CA LEU A 70 -19.06 2.21 -27.40
C LEU A 70 -18.80 0.73 -27.18
N ALA A 71 -19.59 0.06 -26.34
CA ALA A 71 -19.47 -1.35 -26.02
C ALA A 71 -19.90 -2.28 -27.17
N SER A 72 -20.62 -1.78 -28.17
CA SER A 72 -21.08 -2.55 -29.32
C SER A 72 -20.00 -2.82 -30.37
N ILE A 73 -18.92 -2.03 -30.35
CA ILE A 73 -17.84 -2.18 -31.33
C ILE A 73 -17.02 -3.44 -31.04
N LYS A 74 -16.73 -4.18 -32.10
CA LYS A 74 -16.00 -5.46 -32.04
C LYS A 74 -14.81 -5.48 -33.01
N PRO A 75 -13.75 -6.24 -32.68
CA PRO A 75 -12.67 -6.48 -33.64
C PRO A 75 -13.19 -7.07 -34.94
N GLY A 76 -12.65 -6.61 -36.08
CA GLY A 76 -13.04 -7.05 -37.43
C GLY A 76 -14.11 -6.18 -38.10
N MET A 77 -14.80 -5.29 -37.39
CA MET A 77 -15.73 -4.31 -38.00
C MET A 77 -15.00 -3.40 -38.96
N THR A 78 -15.73 -2.96 -39.99
CA THR A 78 -15.20 -2.00 -40.98
C THR A 78 -15.27 -0.56 -40.46
N LYS A 79 -14.44 0.31 -41.03
CA LYS A 79 -14.42 1.75 -40.72
C LYS A 79 -15.80 2.38 -40.84
N ASP A 80 -16.53 2.04 -41.92
CA ASP A 80 -17.85 2.60 -42.21
C ASP A 80 -18.89 2.17 -41.18
N GLU A 81 -18.83 0.93 -40.69
CA GLU A 81 -19.71 0.43 -39.65
C GLU A 81 -19.44 1.18 -38.31
N VAL A 82 -18.18 1.40 -37.96
CA VAL A 82 -17.82 2.17 -36.75
C VAL A 82 -18.35 3.60 -36.88
N ILE A 83 -18.16 4.26 -38.01
CA ILE A 83 -18.64 5.63 -38.23
C ILE A 83 -20.19 5.69 -38.25
N LEU A 84 -20.85 4.66 -38.74
CA LEU A 84 -22.33 4.56 -38.71
C LEU A 84 -22.87 4.51 -37.28
N ILE A 85 -22.22 3.77 -36.40
CA ILE A 85 -22.64 3.60 -34.99
C ILE A 85 -22.25 4.84 -34.16
N LEU A 86 -20.99 5.25 -34.21
CA LEU A 86 -20.41 6.25 -33.32
C LEU A 86 -20.37 7.67 -33.88
N GLY A 87 -20.57 7.83 -35.20
CA GLY A 87 -20.36 9.09 -35.92
C GLY A 87 -18.90 9.31 -36.30
N LYS A 88 -18.59 10.49 -36.87
CA LYS A 88 -17.21 10.84 -37.18
C LYS A 88 -16.38 10.99 -35.93
N PRO A 89 -15.14 10.42 -35.88
CA PRO A 89 -14.28 10.52 -34.72
C PRO A 89 -13.87 11.96 -34.47
N PRO A 90 -13.97 12.46 -33.22
CA PRO A 90 -13.47 13.79 -32.86
C PRO A 90 -11.95 13.91 -32.95
N ILE A 91 -11.25 12.78 -32.82
CA ILE A 91 -9.80 12.69 -33.05
C ILE A 91 -9.55 11.49 -33.97
N SER A 92 -8.78 11.75 -35.04
CA SER A 92 -8.29 10.70 -35.96
C SER A 92 -6.81 10.93 -36.23
N GLU A 93 -6.00 9.92 -35.95
CA GLU A 93 -4.57 9.91 -36.30
C GLU A 93 -4.35 8.91 -37.42
N HIS A 94 -3.59 9.30 -38.45
CA HIS A 94 -3.24 8.43 -39.55
C HIS A 94 -1.74 8.15 -39.53
N ARG A 95 -1.37 6.89 -39.56
CA ARG A 95 0.01 6.44 -39.70
C ARG A 95 0.12 5.39 -40.79
N VAL A 96 1.04 5.60 -41.72
CA VAL A 96 1.34 4.64 -42.79
C VAL A 96 2.63 3.91 -42.42
N GLU A 97 2.56 2.61 -42.23
CA GLU A 97 3.71 1.73 -42.02
C GLU A 97 4.03 0.99 -43.32
N GLU A 98 5.27 1.14 -43.83
CA GLU A 98 5.77 0.36 -44.96
C GLU A 98 6.60 -0.81 -44.45
N ARG A 99 6.12 -2.02 -44.64
CA ARG A 99 6.90 -3.24 -44.33
C ARG A 99 7.61 -3.75 -45.56
N PRO A 100 8.96 -3.68 -45.61
CA PRO A 100 9.71 -4.28 -46.71
C PRO A 100 9.57 -5.80 -46.68
N MET A 101 9.19 -6.39 -47.83
CA MET A 101 9.24 -7.85 -48.03
C MET A 101 10.46 -8.23 -48.86
N VAL A 102 11.16 -9.29 -48.43
CA VAL A 102 12.28 -9.83 -49.25
C VAL A 102 11.75 -10.48 -50.50
N GLY A 103 11.99 -9.83 -51.64
CA GLY A 103 11.57 -10.38 -52.98
C GLY A 103 10.16 -9.98 -53.45
N ALA A 104 9.46 -9.09 -52.76
CA ALA A 104 8.15 -8.56 -53.16
C ALA A 104 8.05 -7.05 -52.90
N PRO A 105 7.10 -6.32 -53.57
CA PRO A 105 6.87 -4.91 -53.27
C PRO A 105 6.44 -4.73 -51.83
N SER A 106 6.92 -3.64 -51.18
CA SER A 106 6.58 -3.31 -49.81
C SER A 106 5.06 -3.20 -49.62
N ILE A 107 4.55 -3.84 -48.58
CA ILE A 107 3.14 -3.71 -48.21
C ILE A 107 2.98 -2.43 -47.36
N LYS A 108 2.09 -1.54 -47.85
CA LYS A 108 1.65 -0.36 -47.11
C LYS A 108 0.47 -0.71 -46.21
N ILE A 109 0.64 -0.64 -44.93
CA ILE A 109 -0.42 -0.80 -43.92
C ILE A 109 -0.81 0.57 -43.46
N VAL A 110 -2.06 0.97 -43.67
CA VAL A 110 -2.61 2.23 -43.18
C VAL A 110 -3.21 1.97 -41.81
N HIS A 111 -2.59 2.53 -40.80
CA HIS A 111 -3.12 2.54 -39.44
C HIS A 111 -3.87 3.83 -39.19
N GLU A 112 -5.10 3.71 -38.72
CA GLU A 112 -5.94 4.84 -38.30
C GLU A 112 -6.36 4.61 -36.85
N ASP A 113 -6.08 5.57 -35.99
CA ASP A 113 -6.48 5.52 -34.58
C ASP A 113 -7.60 6.54 -34.35
N TYR A 114 -8.77 6.04 -33.93
CA TYR A 114 -9.95 6.82 -33.65
C TYR A 114 -10.21 6.83 -32.16
N ARG A 115 -10.50 8.01 -31.61
CA ARG A 115 -10.87 8.17 -30.20
C ARG A 115 -12.28 8.72 -30.11
N TYR A 116 -13.11 7.99 -29.36
CA TYR A 116 -14.47 8.38 -28.99
C TYR A 116 -14.60 8.49 -27.48
N SER A 117 -15.52 9.31 -27.00
CA SER A 117 -15.80 9.46 -25.57
C SER A 117 -17.28 9.76 -25.32
N ASP A 118 -17.81 9.19 -24.22
CA ASP A 118 -19.11 9.57 -23.67
C ASP A 118 -18.98 10.57 -22.47
N GLY A 119 -17.75 10.96 -22.14
CA GLY A 119 -17.41 11.82 -21.00
C GLY A 119 -16.92 11.05 -19.77
N ARG A 120 -17.25 9.77 -19.65
CA ARG A 120 -16.78 8.85 -18.60
C ARG A 120 -15.96 7.70 -19.11
N ASN A 121 -16.22 7.29 -20.35
CA ASN A 121 -15.54 6.20 -21.03
C ASN A 121 -14.89 6.72 -22.30
N ASP A 122 -13.64 6.38 -22.50
CA ASP A 122 -12.92 6.62 -23.75
C ASP A 122 -12.73 5.30 -24.47
N LEU A 123 -13.08 5.26 -25.75
CA LEU A 123 -12.83 4.14 -26.64
C LEU A 123 -11.78 4.55 -27.67
N ASP A 124 -10.61 3.91 -27.60
CA ASP A 124 -9.59 4.00 -28.63
C ASP A 124 -9.77 2.81 -29.60
N VAL A 125 -10.02 3.12 -30.87
CA VAL A 125 -10.24 2.14 -31.94
C VAL A 125 -9.07 2.20 -32.90
N GLY A 126 -8.22 1.18 -32.90
CA GLY A 126 -7.15 1.06 -33.89
C GLY A 126 -7.62 0.27 -35.09
N LEU A 127 -7.58 0.90 -36.28
CA LEU A 127 -7.90 0.28 -37.55
C LEU A 127 -6.61 0.02 -38.36
N ALA A 128 -6.59 -1.13 -39.05
CA ALA A 128 -5.57 -1.43 -40.04
C ALA A 128 -6.25 -1.78 -41.36
N ASN A 129 -5.89 -1.05 -42.42
CA ASN A 129 -6.52 -1.20 -43.75
C ASN A 129 -8.05 -1.14 -43.69
N GLY A 130 -8.61 -0.22 -42.89
CA GLY A 130 -10.05 0.02 -42.74
C GLY A 130 -10.81 -1.02 -41.92
N LYS A 131 -10.13 -1.92 -41.19
CA LYS A 131 -10.75 -2.88 -40.27
C LYS A 131 -10.24 -2.68 -38.84
N VAL A 132 -11.11 -2.81 -37.86
CA VAL A 132 -10.79 -2.73 -36.44
C VAL A 132 -9.89 -3.91 -36.04
N VAL A 133 -8.68 -3.58 -35.56
CA VAL A 133 -7.67 -4.55 -35.08
C VAL A 133 -7.50 -4.48 -33.58
N SER A 134 -7.59 -3.27 -33.00
CA SER A 134 -7.45 -3.08 -31.56
C SER A 134 -8.57 -2.22 -31.00
N LEU A 135 -9.05 -2.58 -29.83
CA LEU A 135 -10.06 -1.84 -29.07
C LEU A 135 -9.56 -1.70 -27.64
N ASN A 136 -9.55 -0.48 -27.15
CA ASN A 136 -9.23 -0.19 -25.77
C ASN A 136 -10.32 0.72 -25.19
N LEU A 137 -11.20 0.11 -24.38
CA LEU A 137 -12.24 0.82 -23.65
C LEU A 137 -11.72 1.15 -22.25
N THR A 138 -11.49 2.41 -21.99
CA THR A 138 -11.04 2.90 -20.68
C THR A 138 -12.19 3.55 -19.95
N THR A 139 -12.55 3.01 -18.80
CA THR A 139 -13.54 3.61 -17.88
C THR A 139 -12.79 4.35 -16.78
N TYR A 140 -13.06 5.64 -16.59
CA TYR A 140 -12.33 6.47 -15.61
C TYR A 140 -12.84 6.32 -14.17
N ASP A 141 -14.05 5.82 -13.97
CA ASP A 141 -14.70 5.66 -12.67
C ASP A 141 -15.07 4.19 -12.44
N ASN A 142 -14.06 3.33 -12.25
CA ASN A 142 -14.30 1.93 -11.90
C ASN A 142 -13.73 1.64 -10.50
N PRO A 143 -14.56 1.73 -9.44
CA PRO A 143 -14.11 1.48 -8.07
C PRO A 143 -13.48 0.10 -7.87
N GLY A 144 -13.90 -0.90 -8.66
CA GLY A 144 -13.33 -2.24 -8.61
C GLY A 144 -11.87 -2.29 -9.12
N GLN A 145 -11.60 -1.64 -10.25
CA GLN A 145 -10.25 -1.58 -10.82
C GLN A 145 -9.32 -0.71 -9.97
N ASP A 146 -9.83 0.41 -9.49
CA ASP A 146 -9.07 1.33 -8.66
C ASP A 146 -8.79 0.76 -7.26
N SER A 147 -9.67 -0.11 -6.72
CA SER A 147 -9.43 -0.83 -5.47
C SER A 147 -8.25 -1.80 -5.57
N VAL A 148 -7.97 -2.37 -6.74
CA VAL A 148 -6.77 -3.19 -6.99
C VAL A 148 -5.50 -2.32 -6.94
N MET A 149 -5.56 -1.10 -7.48
CA MET A 149 -4.45 -0.15 -7.38
C MET A 149 -4.23 0.27 -5.92
N PHE A 150 -5.30 0.52 -5.17
CA PHE A 150 -5.22 0.80 -3.73
C PHE A 150 -4.56 -0.37 -2.99
N ALA A 151 -5.00 -1.61 -3.23
CA ALA A 151 -4.39 -2.80 -2.64
C ALA A 151 -2.90 -2.93 -2.96
N GLY A 152 -2.50 -2.61 -4.20
CA GLY A 152 -1.11 -2.58 -4.63
C GLY A 152 -0.27 -1.59 -3.83
N VAL A 153 -0.69 -0.34 -3.76
CA VAL A 153 0.02 0.71 -2.99
C VAL A 153 0.06 0.35 -1.50
N PHE A 154 -1.03 -0.16 -0.94
CA PHE A 154 -1.10 -0.57 0.46
C PHE A 154 -0.15 -1.72 0.76
N GLN A 155 -0.14 -2.79 -0.02
CA GLN A 155 0.66 -3.98 0.25
C GLN A 155 2.15 -3.76 -0.04
N PHE A 156 2.51 -3.10 -1.17
CA PHE A 156 3.89 -2.97 -1.58
C PHE A 156 4.61 -1.77 -0.98
N PHE A 157 3.93 -0.64 -0.85
CA PHE A 157 4.55 0.56 -0.32
C PHE A 157 4.21 0.76 1.16
N PHE A 158 2.92 0.81 1.51
CA PHE A 158 2.52 1.21 2.85
C PHE A 158 2.94 0.19 3.92
N LEU A 159 2.60 -1.10 3.77
CA LEU A 159 2.97 -2.13 4.74
C LEU A 159 4.48 -2.43 4.73
N ARG A 160 5.08 -2.61 3.55
CA ARG A 160 6.47 -3.06 3.45
C ARG A 160 7.50 -1.95 3.68
N LEU A 161 7.17 -0.71 3.38
CA LEU A 161 8.12 0.39 3.55
C LEU A 161 7.67 1.35 4.64
N ALA A 162 6.49 1.96 4.55
CA ALA A 162 6.09 3.01 5.47
C ALA A 162 5.94 2.48 6.91
N VAL A 163 5.14 1.43 7.12
CA VAL A 163 4.93 0.84 8.46
C VAL A 163 6.21 0.16 8.96
N PHE A 164 6.91 -0.59 8.10
CA PHE A 164 8.16 -1.26 8.47
C PHE A 164 9.21 -0.27 8.97
N PHE A 165 9.57 0.73 8.16
CA PHE A 165 10.57 1.72 8.55
C PHE A 165 10.09 2.65 9.67
N GLY A 166 8.80 2.97 9.71
CA GLY A 166 8.24 3.74 10.80
C GLY A 166 8.34 3.03 12.15
N CYS A 167 8.01 1.73 12.20
CA CYS A 167 8.22 0.89 13.38
C CYS A 167 9.72 0.79 13.73
N LEU A 168 10.59 0.60 12.74
CA LEU A 168 12.03 0.63 12.94
C LEU A 168 12.45 1.92 13.63
N GLY A 169 12.06 3.09 13.09
CA GLY A 169 12.45 4.40 13.60
C GLY A 169 11.98 4.67 15.04
N ILE A 170 10.78 4.20 15.37
CA ILE A 170 10.22 4.41 16.73
C ILE A 170 10.79 3.38 17.72
N PHE A 171 10.61 2.09 17.45
CA PHE A 171 10.88 1.06 18.46
C PHE A 171 12.36 0.84 18.74
N MET A 172 13.23 0.95 17.73
CA MET A 172 14.66 0.85 17.98
C MET A 172 15.19 2.01 18.81
N ASN A 173 14.59 3.20 18.68
CA ASN A 173 15.03 4.37 19.46
C ASN A 173 14.48 4.42 20.89
N LEU A 174 13.46 3.62 21.25
CA LEU A 174 12.84 3.63 22.57
C LEU A 174 13.83 3.34 23.73
N PHE A 175 14.78 2.43 23.51
CA PHE A 175 15.83 2.13 24.47
C PHE A 175 17.18 2.68 24.05
N ARG A 176 17.52 2.51 22.78
CA ARG A 176 18.82 2.92 22.27
C ARG A 176 19.01 4.43 22.28
N GLY A 177 17.99 5.20 21.94
CA GLY A 177 18.06 6.66 22.03
C GLY A 177 18.47 7.11 23.44
N GLU A 178 17.90 6.48 24.46
CA GLU A 178 18.21 6.83 25.86
C GLU A 178 19.56 6.30 26.34
N ILE A 179 20.04 5.17 25.81
CA ILE A 179 21.40 4.70 26.06
C ILE A 179 22.41 5.71 25.49
N LEU A 180 22.19 6.17 24.25
CA LEU A 180 23.04 7.17 23.60
C LEU A 180 22.99 8.54 24.27
N ASP A 181 21.79 8.99 24.66
CA ASP A 181 21.57 10.27 25.34
C ASP A 181 21.96 10.19 26.84
N ARG A 182 22.48 9.05 27.31
CA ARG A 182 22.85 8.77 28.72
C ARG A 182 21.72 9.05 29.72
N SER A 183 20.47 8.97 29.29
CA SER A 183 19.29 9.29 30.12
C SER A 183 18.64 8.06 30.75
N LEU A 184 19.01 6.85 30.35
CA LEU A 184 18.42 5.60 30.82
C LEU A 184 18.62 5.38 32.33
N HIS A 185 19.71 5.88 32.91
CA HIS A 185 19.99 5.78 34.37
C HIS A 185 18.92 6.46 35.22
N PHE A 186 18.31 7.57 34.75
CA PHE A 186 17.24 8.24 35.49
C PHE A 186 16.01 7.34 35.67
N TYR A 187 15.71 6.49 34.70
CA TYR A 187 14.63 5.52 34.85
C TYR A 187 14.96 4.39 35.82
N PHE A 188 16.24 4.03 35.96
CA PHE A 188 16.67 3.00 36.91
C PHE A 188 16.81 3.50 38.35
N LEU A 189 16.98 4.81 38.52
CA LEU A 189 16.92 5.45 39.86
C LEU A 189 15.48 5.57 40.37
N ALA A 190 14.48 5.59 39.49
CA ALA A 190 13.08 5.57 39.89
C ALA A 190 12.68 4.16 40.40
N PRO A 191 11.78 4.04 41.37
CA PRO A 191 11.34 2.76 41.93
C PRO A 191 10.36 2.05 40.96
N ILE A 192 10.80 1.87 39.72
CA ILE A 192 10.02 1.20 38.64
C ILE A 192 10.69 -0.12 38.30
N ARG A 193 9.90 -1.19 38.23
CA ARG A 193 10.40 -2.50 37.75
C ARG A 193 10.74 -2.42 36.27
N ARG A 194 11.85 -3.01 35.87
CA ARG A 194 12.32 -3.02 34.46
C ARG A 194 11.28 -3.60 33.49
N ASP A 195 10.52 -4.63 33.90
CA ASP A 195 9.43 -5.22 33.12
C ASP A 195 8.28 -4.22 32.87
N VAL A 196 7.95 -3.40 33.88
CA VAL A 196 6.92 -2.35 33.81
C VAL A 196 7.36 -1.22 32.88
N LEU A 197 8.63 -0.82 32.97
CA LEU A 197 9.22 0.17 32.08
C LEU A 197 9.19 -0.28 30.62
N MET A 198 9.61 -1.55 30.34
CA MET A 198 9.60 -2.12 29.00
C MET A 198 8.18 -2.17 28.42
N ALA A 199 7.22 -2.68 29.22
CA ALA A 199 5.81 -2.74 28.77
C ALA A 199 5.24 -1.35 28.51
N GLY A 200 5.55 -0.36 29.36
CA GLY A 200 5.11 1.02 29.20
C GLY A 200 5.69 1.67 27.93
N LYS A 201 6.98 1.45 27.66
CA LYS A 201 7.64 1.92 26.43
C LYS A 201 7.08 1.26 25.17
N PHE A 202 6.92 -0.06 25.18
CA PHE A 202 6.32 -0.80 24.07
C PHE A 202 4.91 -0.27 23.75
N LEU A 203 4.05 -0.16 24.76
CA LEU A 203 2.69 0.35 24.59
C LEU A 203 2.68 1.81 24.09
N ALA A 204 3.59 2.66 24.58
CA ALA A 204 3.72 4.03 24.09
C ALA A 204 4.12 4.08 22.62
N GLY A 205 5.11 3.29 22.21
CA GLY A 205 5.53 3.15 20.83
C GLY A 205 4.41 2.61 19.93
N LEU A 206 3.68 1.59 20.42
CA LEU A 206 2.55 1.01 19.71
C LEU A 206 1.42 2.02 19.50
N LEU A 207 1.05 2.76 20.53
CA LEU A 207 0.05 3.82 20.42
C LEU A 207 0.49 4.92 19.44
N ALA A 208 1.76 5.31 19.45
CA ALA A 208 2.29 6.31 18.55
C ALA A 208 2.26 5.82 17.07
N THR A 209 2.75 4.60 16.81
CA THR A 209 2.75 4.01 15.46
C THR A 209 1.34 3.79 14.95
N CYS A 210 0.45 3.23 15.76
CA CYS A 210 -0.95 3.05 15.39
C CYS A 210 -1.63 4.39 15.08
N THR A 211 -1.41 5.44 15.90
CA THR A 211 -1.98 6.76 15.63
C THR A 211 -1.50 7.31 14.28
N ILE A 212 -0.21 7.23 13.99
CA ILE A 212 0.36 7.75 12.74
C ILE A 212 -0.16 6.95 11.53
N PHE A 213 -0.04 5.63 11.57
CA PHE A 213 -0.30 4.80 10.39
C PHE A 213 -1.78 4.51 10.15
N VAL A 214 -2.61 4.34 11.19
CA VAL A 214 -4.06 4.21 11.01
C VAL A 214 -4.66 5.53 10.52
N THR A 215 -4.19 6.68 11.03
CA THR A 215 -4.62 7.98 10.50
C THR A 215 -4.21 8.13 9.03
N SER A 216 -3.00 7.73 8.67
CA SER A 216 -2.53 7.74 7.28
C SER A 216 -3.38 6.83 6.38
N GLU A 217 -3.74 5.63 6.83
CA GLU A 217 -4.58 4.69 6.08
C GLU A 217 -5.99 5.27 5.84
N ILE A 218 -6.60 5.86 6.88
CA ILE A 218 -7.90 6.54 6.73
C ILE A 218 -7.81 7.69 5.73
N LEU A 219 -6.74 8.49 5.78
CA LEU A 219 -6.52 9.58 4.82
C LEU A 219 -6.30 9.05 3.39
N GLN A 220 -5.61 7.91 3.22
CA GLN A 220 -5.45 7.24 1.93
C GLN A 220 -6.80 6.81 1.37
N THR A 221 -7.64 6.18 2.19
CA THR A 221 -9.00 5.78 1.81
C THR A 221 -9.87 6.98 1.43
N CYS A 222 -9.79 8.08 2.19
CA CYS A 222 -10.49 9.32 1.84
C CYS A 222 -9.98 9.92 0.52
N ALA A 223 -8.66 9.95 0.32
CA ALA A 223 -8.05 10.46 -0.91
C ALA A 223 -8.38 9.58 -2.13
N PHE A 224 -8.42 8.26 -1.94
CA PHE A 224 -8.85 7.29 -2.95
C PHE A 224 -10.30 7.54 -3.38
N LEU A 225 -11.20 7.82 -2.44
CA LEU A 225 -12.61 8.07 -2.75
C LEU A 225 -12.88 9.45 -3.35
N TRP A 226 -11.94 10.39 -3.30
CA TRP A 226 -12.17 11.79 -3.63
C TRP A 226 -12.64 12.03 -5.08
N HIS A 227 -12.15 11.24 -6.04
CA HIS A 227 -12.49 11.44 -7.46
C HIS A 227 -13.82 10.83 -7.87
N PHE A 228 -14.42 9.96 -7.04
CA PHE A 228 -15.72 9.36 -7.31
C PHE A 228 -16.88 10.31 -6.99
N THR A 229 -17.99 10.18 -7.73
CA THR A 229 -19.22 10.90 -7.42
C THR A 229 -19.83 10.42 -6.10
N ALA A 230 -20.67 11.25 -5.47
CA ALA A 230 -21.33 10.89 -4.20
C ALA A 230 -22.15 9.58 -4.28
N SER A 231 -22.77 9.32 -5.44
CA SER A 231 -23.51 8.08 -5.67
C SER A 231 -22.62 6.86 -5.77
N GLU A 232 -21.46 6.99 -6.42
CA GLU A 232 -20.46 5.92 -6.55
C GLU A 232 -19.78 5.65 -5.21
N GLN A 233 -19.43 6.70 -4.46
CA GLN A 233 -18.91 6.55 -3.09
C GLN A 233 -19.90 5.78 -2.20
N TYR A 234 -21.19 6.15 -2.25
CA TYR A 234 -22.22 5.46 -1.48
C TYR A 234 -22.36 3.99 -1.90
N LEU A 235 -22.41 3.73 -3.22
CA LEU A 235 -22.48 2.37 -3.74
C LEU A 235 -21.27 1.53 -3.35
N TYR A 236 -20.06 2.09 -3.47
CA TYR A 236 -18.82 1.40 -3.09
C TYR A 236 -18.78 1.12 -1.59
N LEU A 237 -19.04 2.11 -0.75
CA LEU A 237 -18.93 1.97 0.70
C LEU A 237 -19.96 1.01 1.29
N TYR A 238 -21.22 1.07 0.84
CA TYR A 238 -22.32 0.34 1.48
C TYR A 238 -22.77 -0.91 0.73
N HIS A 239 -22.58 -1.00 -0.59
CA HIS A 239 -23.02 -2.16 -1.38
C HIS A 239 -21.85 -3.03 -1.86
N ASN A 240 -20.66 -2.46 -2.06
CA ASN A 240 -19.49 -3.17 -2.55
C ASN A 240 -18.43 -3.42 -1.45
N HIS A 241 -18.85 -3.55 -0.21
CA HIS A 241 -17.98 -3.87 0.94
C HIS A 241 -16.86 -2.87 1.22
N GLY A 242 -16.88 -1.66 0.65
CA GLY A 242 -15.79 -0.68 0.79
C GLY A 242 -15.49 -0.29 2.25
N LEU A 243 -16.52 -0.15 3.09
CA LEU A 243 -16.36 0.13 4.51
C LEU A 243 -15.72 -1.05 5.27
N GLU A 244 -16.10 -2.28 4.92
CA GLU A 244 -15.51 -3.51 5.45
C GLU A 244 -14.03 -3.61 5.07
N TYR A 245 -13.69 -3.31 3.82
CA TYR A 245 -12.30 -3.29 3.34
C TYR A 245 -11.45 -2.25 4.08
N ALA A 246 -11.96 -1.03 4.26
CA ALA A 246 -11.27 0.01 5.03
C ALA A 246 -11.03 -0.45 6.49
N ALA A 247 -12.02 -1.05 7.13
CA ALA A 247 -11.86 -1.59 8.48
C ALA A 247 -10.82 -2.71 8.56
N ILE A 248 -10.78 -3.60 7.55
CA ILE A 248 -9.77 -4.67 7.46
C ILE A 248 -8.39 -4.06 7.26
N TYR A 249 -8.20 -3.09 6.35
CA TYR A 249 -6.92 -2.42 6.13
C TYR A 249 -6.42 -1.71 7.40
N ALA A 250 -7.29 -1.03 8.14
CA ALA A 250 -6.95 -0.45 9.43
C ALA A 250 -6.53 -1.52 10.45
N GLY A 251 -7.26 -2.65 10.52
CA GLY A 251 -6.92 -3.79 11.37
C GLY A 251 -5.57 -4.41 11.02
N VAL A 252 -5.29 -4.61 9.72
CA VAL A 252 -3.99 -5.09 9.22
C VAL A 252 -2.87 -4.12 9.58
N THR A 253 -3.12 -2.82 9.49
CA THR A 253 -2.15 -1.77 9.88
C THR A 253 -1.82 -1.85 11.37
N VAL A 254 -2.82 -2.01 12.24
CA VAL A 254 -2.60 -2.18 13.68
C VAL A 254 -1.79 -3.45 13.95
N LEU A 255 -2.15 -4.56 13.30
CA LEU A 255 -1.45 -5.84 13.45
C LEU A 255 0.01 -5.76 12.95
N ALA A 256 0.25 -5.03 11.87
CA ALA A 256 1.60 -4.73 11.37
C ALA A 256 2.42 -3.93 12.39
N CYS A 257 1.83 -2.91 13.01
CA CYS A 257 2.48 -2.13 14.08
C CYS A 257 2.84 -3.01 15.29
N VAL A 258 1.98 -3.98 15.66
CA VAL A 258 2.27 -4.94 16.74
C VAL A 258 3.44 -5.85 16.35
N GLY A 259 3.40 -6.47 15.18
CA GLY A 259 4.41 -7.42 14.72
C GLY A 259 5.78 -6.77 14.53
N TYR A 260 5.87 -5.75 13.67
CA TYR A 260 7.12 -5.04 13.43
C TYR A 260 7.60 -4.27 14.64
N GLY A 261 6.69 -3.68 15.43
CA GLY A 261 7.02 -3.00 16.67
C GLY A 261 7.70 -3.91 17.68
N ALA A 262 7.16 -5.10 17.90
CA ALA A 262 7.76 -6.10 18.79
C ALA A 262 9.13 -6.58 18.28
N PHE A 263 9.24 -6.85 16.97
CA PHE A 263 10.49 -7.26 16.32
C PHE A 263 11.59 -6.19 16.50
N PHE A 264 11.29 -4.93 16.16
CA PHE A 264 12.27 -3.84 16.25
C PHE A 264 12.60 -3.43 17.68
N LEU A 265 11.71 -3.68 18.63
CA LEU A 265 12.02 -3.51 20.05
C LEU A 265 13.16 -4.47 20.46
N VAL A 266 13.05 -5.75 20.13
CA VAL A 266 14.11 -6.75 20.39
C VAL A 266 15.40 -6.37 19.65
N ALA A 267 15.28 -6.05 18.37
CA ALA A 267 16.43 -5.69 17.54
C ALA A 267 17.18 -4.47 18.11
N GLY A 268 16.44 -3.46 18.60
CA GLY A 268 17.03 -2.28 19.25
C GLY A 268 17.77 -2.55 20.55
N MET A 269 17.40 -3.63 21.26
CA MET A 269 18.09 -4.05 22.47
C MET A 269 19.31 -4.94 22.19
N LEU A 270 19.26 -5.77 21.13
CA LEU A 270 20.30 -6.73 20.83
C LEU A 270 21.44 -6.14 20.00
N PHE A 271 21.13 -5.26 19.06
CA PHE A 271 22.10 -4.77 18.09
C PHE A 271 22.56 -3.34 18.37
N ARG A 272 23.88 -3.14 18.29
CA ARG A 272 24.48 -1.80 18.42
C ARG A 272 24.22 -0.92 17.20
N ASN A 273 24.10 -1.51 16.00
CA ASN A 273 23.78 -0.80 14.77
C ASN A 273 22.38 -1.20 14.27
N PRO A 274 21.41 -0.25 14.18
CA PRO A 274 20.03 -0.53 13.76
C PRO A 274 19.90 -0.93 12.29
N ILE A 275 20.86 -0.55 11.46
CA ILE A 275 20.79 -0.79 10.01
C ILE A 275 20.89 -2.29 9.70
N VAL A 276 21.75 -3.02 10.44
CA VAL A 276 21.98 -4.46 10.17
C VAL A 276 20.71 -5.30 10.35
N PRO A 277 20.03 -5.30 11.52
CA PRO A 277 18.82 -6.09 11.69
C PRO A 277 17.69 -5.62 10.79
N ALA A 278 17.61 -4.31 10.46
CA ALA A 278 16.63 -3.78 9.54
C ALA A 278 16.85 -4.30 8.11
N ALA A 279 18.10 -4.29 7.63
CA ALA A 279 18.42 -4.79 6.30
C ALA A 279 18.16 -6.30 6.18
N VAL A 280 18.55 -7.08 7.19
CA VAL A 280 18.29 -8.53 7.23
C VAL A 280 16.78 -8.80 7.23
N ALA A 281 16.00 -8.11 8.05
CA ALA A 281 14.56 -8.27 8.09
C ALA A 281 13.89 -7.85 6.78
N LEU A 282 14.33 -6.74 6.16
CA LEU A 282 13.79 -6.27 4.88
C LEU A 282 14.06 -7.28 3.76
N ILE A 283 15.28 -7.82 3.69
CA ILE A 283 15.63 -8.86 2.72
C ILE A 283 14.79 -10.12 2.97
N TRP A 284 14.66 -10.55 4.23
CA TRP A 284 13.84 -11.70 4.60
C TRP A 284 12.38 -11.54 4.16
N GLU A 285 11.79 -10.38 4.42
CA GLU A 285 10.42 -10.06 4.00
C GLU A 285 10.29 -9.97 2.47
N ALA A 286 11.33 -9.48 1.77
CA ALA A 286 11.33 -9.37 0.30
C ALA A 286 11.43 -10.72 -0.39
N ILE A 287 12.26 -11.64 0.11
CA ILE A 287 12.44 -12.98 -0.47
C ILE A 287 11.36 -13.98 -0.04
N ASN A 288 10.46 -13.58 0.87
CA ASN A 288 9.41 -14.46 1.41
C ASN A 288 8.63 -15.24 0.34
N PRO A 289 8.21 -14.68 -0.81
CA PRO A 289 7.48 -15.42 -1.85
C PRO A 289 8.25 -16.61 -2.43
N PHE A 290 9.58 -16.59 -2.36
CA PHE A 290 10.47 -17.62 -2.91
C PHE A 290 10.87 -18.69 -1.88
N LEU A 291 10.48 -18.51 -0.60
CA LEU A 291 10.83 -19.43 0.47
C LEU A 291 9.92 -20.67 0.48
N PRO A 292 10.39 -21.82 0.99
CA PRO A 292 9.52 -22.96 1.32
C PRO A 292 8.45 -22.57 2.35
N ASN A 293 7.30 -23.23 2.32
CA ASN A 293 6.13 -22.91 3.16
C ASN A 293 6.44 -22.82 4.65
N ILE A 294 7.32 -23.68 5.16
CA ILE A 294 7.74 -23.66 6.57
C ILE A 294 8.48 -22.36 6.91
N LEU A 295 9.34 -21.87 6.02
CA LEU A 295 10.11 -20.63 6.23
C LEU A 295 9.27 -19.38 6.02
N LYS A 296 8.26 -19.41 5.15
CA LYS A 296 7.32 -18.29 4.96
C LYS A 296 6.62 -17.90 6.26
N GLN A 297 6.31 -18.88 7.11
CA GLN A 297 5.59 -18.68 8.39
C GLN A 297 6.38 -17.86 9.43
N PHE A 298 7.70 -17.67 9.24
CA PHE A 298 8.50 -16.79 10.11
C PHE A 298 8.48 -15.32 9.67
N SER A 299 7.77 -14.99 8.60
CA SER A 299 7.67 -13.64 8.06
C SER A 299 6.36 -12.99 8.49
N ILE A 300 6.42 -11.75 8.95
CA ILE A 300 5.25 -10.98 9.35
C ILE A 300 4.39 -10.65 8.14
N ILE A 301 5.01 -10.26 7.00
CA ILE A 301 4.30 -9.90 5.79
C ILE A 301 3.47 -11.06 5.22
N TYR A 302 3.89 -12.31 5.44
CA TYR A 302 3.16 -13.50 5.00
C TYR A 302 1.73 -13.52 5.57
N TYR A 303 1.60 -13.31 6.88
CA TYR A 303 0.30 -13.24 7.55
C TYR A 303 -0.48 -11.97 7.21
N LEU A 304 0.21 -10.82 7.10
CA LEU A 304 -0.47 -9.56 6.80
C LEU A 304 -1.07 -9.55 5.38
N LYS A 305 -0.35 -10.10 4.39
CA LYS A 305 -0.87 -10.22 3.02
C LYS A 305 -2.09 -11.12 2.93
N SER A 306 -2.13 -12.24 3.68
CA SER A 306 -3.29 -13.14 3.67
C SER A 306 -4.56 -12.53 4.28
N LEU A 307 -4.42 -11.44 5.06
CA LEU A 307 -5.53 -10.70 5.63
C LEU A 307 -6.05 -9.57 4.72
N CYS A 308 -5.31 -9.20 3.67
CA CYS A 308 -5.74 -8.13 2.76
C CYS A 308 -6.97 -8.57 1.97
N PRO A 309 -8.04 -7.73 1.91
CA PRO A 309 -9.32 -8.15 1.35
C PRO A 309 -9.34 -8.18 -0.18
N VAL A 310 -8.45 -7.42 -0.84
CA VAL A 310 -8.40 -7.32 -2.30
C VAL A 310 -7.15 -8.01 -2.81
N GLU A 311 -7.35 -9.02 -3.67
CA GLU A 311 -6.28 -9.70 -4.37
C GLU A 311 -5.82 -8.88 -5.57
N ILE A 312 -4.49 -8.87 -5.79
CA ILE A 312 -3.91 -8.16 -6.93
C ILE A 312 -3.77 -9.17 -8.07
N PRO A 313 -4.52 -9.02 -9.18
CA PRO A 313 -4.43 -9.94 -10.32
C PRO A 313 -3.07 -9.83 -10.99
N VAL A 314 -2.49 -10.96 -11.34
CA VAL A 314 -1.26 -11.02 -12.13
C VAL A 314 -1.62 -10.85 -13.60
N ALA A 315 -1.15 -9.78 -14.24
CA ALA A 315 -1.42 -9.52 -15.64
C ALA A 315 -0.81 -10.61 -16.55
N PRO A 316 -1.50 -11.04 -17.62
CA PRO A 316 -0.94 -11.96 -18.61
C PRO A 316 0.37 -11.39 -19.19
N GLY A 317 1.43 -12.19 -19.21
CA GLY A 317 2.76 -11.76 -19.70
C GLY A 317 3.67 -11.15 -18.65
N THR A 318 3.25 -11.05 -17.40
CA THR A 318 4.13 -10.63 -16.29
C THR A 318 5.27 -11.64 -16.13
N PRO A 319 6.55 -11.22 -16.12
CA PRO A 319 7.67 -12.12 -15.87
C PRO A 319 7.48 -12.94 -14.58
N PRO A 320 7.88 -14.22 -14.55
CA PRO A 320 7.60 -15.13 -13.42
C PRO A 320 8.09 -14.59 -12.07
N PHE A 321 9.19 -13.86 -12.05
CA PHE A 321 9.72 -13.22 -10.86
C PHE A 321 8.76 -12.19 -10.28
N PHE A 322 8.22 -11.30 -11.11
CA PHE A 322 7.26 -10.29 -10.69
C PHE A 322 5.90 -10.91 -10.37
N ALA A 323 5.49 -11.94 -11.12
CA ALA A 323 4.28 -12.70 -10.84
C ALA A 323 4.29 -13.29 -9.42
N LEU A 324 5.40 -13.91 -9.00
CA LEU A 324 5.56 -14.44 -7.64
C LEU A 324 5.58 -13.33 -6.57
N LEU A 325 6.17 -12.18 -6.87
CA LEU A 325 6.19 -11.04 -5.94
C LEU A 325 4.79 -10.46 -5.70
N ILE A 326 3.97 -10.42 -6.76
CA ILE A 326 2.60 -9.90 -6.76
C ILE A 326 1.62 -10.96 -6.24
N SER A 327 1.88 -12.25 -6.49
CA SER A 327 0.95 -13.32 -6.13
C SER A 327 0.46 -13.17 -4.70
N SER A 328 -0.83 -13.38 -4.50
CA SER A 328 -1.46 -13.44 -3.18
C SER A 328 -0.73 -14.47 -2.32
N ALA A 329 -0.68 -14.21 -1.02
CA ALA A 329 -0.23 -15.22 -0.07
C ALA A 329 -1.14 -16.46 -0.17
N GLU A 330 -0.60 -17.64 0.13
CA GLU A 330 -1.44 -18.84 0.26
C GLU A 330 -2.63 -18.55 1.18
N PRO A 331 -3.85 -18.96 0.82
CA PRO A 331 -5.04 -18.64 1.60
C PRO A 331 -4.93 -19.26 3.00
N ILE A 332 -4.75 -18.41 3.99
CA ILE A 332 -4.75 -18.79 5.41
C ILE A 332 -6.02 -18.21 6.02
N SER A 333 -6.67 -18.98 6.92
CA SER A 333 -7.81 -18.44 7.66
C SER A 333 -7.41 -17.22 8.49
N ALA A 334 -8.24 -16.17 8.47
CA ALA A 334 -7.95 -14.91 9.16
C ALA A 334 -7.59 -15.08 10.66
N PRO A 335 -8.27 -15.94 11.45
CA PRO A 335 -7.88 -16.20 12.85
C PRO A 335 -6.45 -16.76 12.96
N LEU A 336 -6.06 -17.66 12.06
CA LEU A 336 -4.73 -18.28 12.09
C LEU A 336 -3.64 -17.25 11.72
N ALA A 337 -3.91 -16.38 10.77
CA ALA A 337 -3.00 -15.30 10.39
C ALA A 337 -2.80 -14.30 11.54
N ILE A 338 -3.87 -13.89 12.21
CA ILE A 338 -3.81 -13.01 13.39
C ILE A 338 -2.99 -13.68 14.49
N LEU A 339 -3.29 -14.95 14.79
CA LEU A 339 -2.58 -15.72 15.81
C LEU A 339 -1.07 -15.82 15.47
N GLY A 340 -0.72 -16.03 14.21
CA GLY A 340 0.66 -16.10 13.73
C GLY A 340 1.44 -14.82 14.04
N VAL A 341 0.90 -13.65 13.69
CA VAL A 341 1.55 -12.36 14.02
C VAL A 341 1.65 -12.14 15.52
N LEU A 342 0.58 -12.45 16.27
CA LEU A 342 0.58 -12.29 17.72
C LEU A 342 1.57 -13.25 18.41
N MET A 343 1.77 -14.46 17.87
CA MET A 343 2.76 -15.40 18.36
C MET A 343 4.19 -14.87 18.14
N VAL A 344 4.50 -14.40 16.93
CA VAL A 344 5.80 -13.78 16.62
C VAL A 344 6.05 -12.58 17.53
N ALA A 345 5.07 -11.70 17.67
CA ALA A 345 5.15 -10.54 18.56
C ALA A 345 5.31 -10.95 20.03
N GLY A 346 4.59 -11.95 20.50
CA GLY A 346 4.67 -12.47 21.86
C GLY A 346 6.05 -13.03 22.20
N ILE A 347 6.64 -13.82 21.29
CA ILE A 347 8.02 -14.33 21.42
C ILE A 347 9.00 -13.16 21.48
N ALA A 348 8.87 -12.18 20.58
CA ALA A 348 9.71 -11.01 20.54
C ALA A 348 9.63 -10.21 21.87
N ILE A 349 8.43 -9.95 22.37
CA ILE A 349 8.23 -9.24 23.66
C ILE A 349 8.81 -10.04 24.82
N TYR A 350 8.66 -11.36 24.83
CA TYR A 350 9.24 -12.22 25.86
C TYR A 350 10.77 -12.13 25.86
N VAL A 351 11.42 -12.22 24.69
CA VAL A 351 12.87 -12.08 24.54
C VAL A 351 13.31 -10.68 25.01
N SER A 352 12.58 -9.62 24.63
CA SER A 352 12.84 -8.25 25.12
C SER A 352 12.82 -8.17 26.65
N GLY A 353 11.85 -8.84 27.29
CA GLY A 353 11.74 -8.91 28.74
C GLY A 353 12.94 -9.58 29.41
N LEU A 354 13.50 -10.63 28.82
CA LEU A 354 14.70 -11.28 29.29
C LEU A 354 15.94 -10.36 29.16
N GLN A 355 16.04 -9.67 28.03
CA GLN A 355 17.17 -8.76 27.76
C GLN A 355 17.16 -7.52 28.68
N VAL A 356 15.99 -6.93 28.90
CA VAL A 356 15.86 -5.77 29.80
C VAL A 356 16.34 -6.06 31.24
N ARG A 357 16.14 -7.30 31.70
CA ARG A 357 16.62 -7.73 33.03
C ARG A 357 18.14 -7.80 33.12
N ARG A 358 18.81 -8.10 31.99
CA ARG A 358 20.27 -8.23 31.87
C ARG A 358 20.99 -6.93 31.50
N LEU A 359 20.25 -5.85 31.18
CA LEU A 359 20.82 -4.55 30.83
C LEU A 359 21.61 -3.98 32.03
N GLU A 360 22.92 -3.97 31.89
CA GLU A 360 23.85 -3.23 32.76
C GLU A 360 24.24 -1.92 32.04
N VAL A 361 24.12 -0.81 32.73
CA VAL A 361 24.45 0.50 32.17
C VAL A 361 25.92 0.79 32.48
N ASN A 362 26.81 0.25 31.66
CA ASN A 362 28.23 0.58 31.71
C ASN A 362 28.49 1.80 30.83
N TYR A 363 28.71 2.96 31.45
CA TYR A 363 29.15 4.19 30.78
C TYR A 363 30.69 4.25 30.70
N THR A 364 31.38 3.15 30.54
CA THR A 364 32.81 3.18 30.25
C THR A 364 33.01 3.86 28.89
N SER A 365 33.72 4.98 28.96
CA SER A 365 34.19 5.77 27.83
C SER A 365 35.02 4.90 26.87
N GLU A 366 34.49 4.65 25.67
CA GLU A 366 35.31 4.43 24.47
C GLU A 366 35.28 5.69 23.62
#